data_81bd278e426deaab36381038a91ab370
#
_entry.id   81bd278e426deaab36381038a91ab370
#
_cell.length_a   1.000
_cell.length_b   1.000
_cell.length_c   1.000
_cell.angle_alpha   90.00
_cell.angle_beta   90.00
_cell.angle_gamma   90.00
#
_symmetry.space_group_name_H-M   'P 1'
#
loop_
_entity.id
_entity.type
_entity.pdbx_description
1 polymer ?
#
loop_
_entity_poly.entity_id
_entity_poly.type
_entity_poly.pdbx_seq_one_letter_code
_entity_poly.pdbx_strand_id
1 'polypeptide(L)'
;MTESMKYVAHGAGGEPQVMHMAVTDVPAPAAGEVLIKVAYAGVNRPDCLQRSGRYPPPPGASPILGLEASGHVVALGEGVTRWKVGDLVCGLANGGAYAEFVAIPQGQVLPVPTGLSLLQAAALPENYFTVWTNVFQRGKLQANETFLVHGGSSGIGLTAIQLAKAFGARVICTVGNEEKIRACLAAGADLAINYRTQDFAKEVMDATDQKGVNIILDMVGGDYMQRNINCLSVDGRLVQIAFLQPSKTEVDWIGLMVKRLTFTGSTLRPRTAADKAQMANELHEKVWPLLQQGKCLPVVHQVFDLTEATQAHELMESSTHIGKIMLKVAGG
;
A
#
# COMPACT_ATOMS: atom_id res chain seq x y z
N MET A 1 -4.73 2.21 -37.66
CA MET A 1 -5.44 2.96 -36.61
C MET A 1 -4.96 2.41 -35.29
N THR A 2 -4.40 3.24 -34.42
CA THR A 2 -4.05 2.82 -33.05
C THR A 2 -5.33 2.45 -32.31
N GLU A 3 -5.29 1.34 -31.56
CA GLU A 3 -6.40 0.93 -30.72
C GLU A 3 -6.58 1.94 -29.59
N SER A 4 -7.81 2.36 -29.29
CA SER A 4 -8.10 3.33 -28.23
C SER A 4 -8.60 2.62 -26.97
N MET A 5 -8.37 3.25 -25.82
CA MET A 5 -8.83 2.77 -24.51
C MET A 5 -9.52 3.88 -23.71
N LYS A 6 -10.42 3.48 -22.83
CA LYS A 6 -11.03 4.36 -21.82
C LYS A 6 -10.15 4.45 -20.58
N TYR A 7 -10.14 5.63 -19.96
CA TYR A 7 -9.43 5.88 -18.72
C TYR A 7 -10.11 6.97 -17.89
N VAL A 8 -9.73 7.09 -16.62
CA VAL A 8 -10.17 8.18 -15.74
C VAL A 8 -9.20 9.35 -15.86
N ALA A 9 -9.67 10.45 -16.44
CA ALA A 9 -8.97 11.74 -16.48
C ALA A 9 -9.28 12.56 -15.23
N HIS A 10 -8.32 13.41 -14.81
CA HIS A 10 -8.50 14.35 -13.67
C HIS A 10 -8.11 15.79 -14.02
N GLY A 11 -7.92 16.08 -15.32
CA GLY A 11 -7.61 17.42 -15.83
C GLY A 11 -6.43 18.08 -15.14
N ALA A 12 -6.60 19.33 -14.74
CA ALA A 12 -5.59 20.09 -14.00
C ALA A 12 -5.50 19.72 -12.50
N GLY A 13 -6.30 18.76 -12.05
CA GLY A 13 -6.39 18.36 -10.66
C GLY A 13 -7.46 19.10 -9.86
N GLY A 14 -7.71 18.68 -8.63
CA GLY A 14 -8.73 19.27 -7.74
C GLY A 14 -9.43 18.26 -6.86
N GLU A 15 -10.69 18.57 -6.48
CA GLU A 15 -11.56 17.71 -5.70
C GLU A 15 -12.00 16.47 -6.51
N PRO A 16 -12.55 15.40 -5.89
CA PRO A 16 -12.91 14.17 -6.58
C PRO A 16 -13.78 14.37 -7.84
N GLN A 17 -14.63 15.37 -7.87
CA GLN A 17 -15.58 15.69 -8.96
C GLN A 17 -14.91 16.11 -10.27
N VAL A 18 -13.61 16.42 -10.27
CA VAL A 18 -12.88 16.71 -11.52
C VAL A 18 -12.65 15.46 -12.38
N MET A 19 -12.80 14.27 -11.79
CA MET A 19 -12.57 13.02 -12.50
C MET A 19 -13.72 12.70 -13.46
N HIS A 20 -13.37 12.28 -14.66
CA HIS A 20 -14.33 11.89 -15.70
C HIS A 20 -13.71 10.86 -16.64
N MET A 21 -14.56 10.12 -17.34
CA MET A 21 -14.10 9.18 -18.35
C MET A 21 -13.62 9.93 -19.61
N ALA A 22 -12.48 9.52 -20.11
CA ALA A 22 -11.89 10.02 -21.35
C ALA A 22 -11.33 8.85 -22.18
N VAL A 23 -10.90 9.15 -23.41
CA VAL A 23 -10.32 8.17 -24.34
C VAL A 23 -8.92 8.60 -24.72
N THR A 24 -8.01 7.64 -24.81
CA THR A 24 -6.63 7.83 -25.31
C THR A 24 -6.20 6.59 -26.11
N ASP A 25 -5.04 6.66 -26.74
CA ASP A 25 -4.45 5.48 -27.38
C ASP A 25 -3.99 4.45 -26.36
N VAL A 26 -4.12 3.15 -26.72
CA VAL A 26 -3.54 2.06 -25.90
C VAL A 26 -2.02 2.21 -25.90
N PRO A 27 -1.36 2.20 -24.72
CA PRO A 27 0.08 2.37 -24.66
C PRO A 27 0.80 1.16 -25.27
N ALA A 28 1.81 1.42 -26.11
CA ALA A 28 2.72 0.37 -26.52
C ALA A 28 3.68 0.05 -25.35
N PRO A 29 3.86 -1.23 -24.98
CA PRO A 29 4.82 -1.58 -23.94
C PRO A 29 6.24 -1.27 -24.40
N ALA A 30 7.00 -0.55 -23.60
CA ALA A 30 8.42 -0.28 -23.86
C ALA A 30 9.26 -1.56 -23.66
N ALA A 31 10.55 -1.50 -24.03
CA ALA A 31 11.47 -2.63 -23.79
C ALA A 31 11.46 -3.02 -22.30
N GLY A 32 11.27 -4.31 -22.02
CA GLY A 32 11.17 -4.84 -20.66
C GLY A 32 9.81 -4.64 -19.97
N GLU A 33 8.79 -4.11 -20.65
CA GLU A 33 7.45 -3.93 -20.10
C GLU A 33 6.47 -4.97 -20.67
N VAL A 34 5.43 -5.26 -19.88
CA VAL A 34 4.26 -6.02 -20.33
C VAL A 34 3.05 -5.12 -20.37
N LEU A 35 2.22 -5.27 -21.39
CA LEU A 35 0.91 -4.63 -21.47
C LEU A 35 -0.14 -5.54 -20.85
N ILE A 36 -0.84 -5.02 -19.85
CA ILE A 36 -1.89 -5.73 -19.12
C ILE A 36 -3.24 -5.14 -19.51
N LYS A 37 -4.18 -5.98 -19.94
CA LYS A 37 -5.60 -5.65 -20.00
C LYS A 37 -6.13 -5.73 -18.58
N VAL A 38 -6.50 -4.58 -18.03
CA VAL A 38 -6.84 -4.42 -16.61
C VAL A 38 -8.24 -4.98 -16.33
N ALA A 39 -8.35 -5.87 -15.37
CA ALA A 39 -9.61 -6.33 -14.83
C ALA A 39 -10.01 -5.50 -13.60
N TYR A 40 -9.08 -5.30 -12.67
CA TYR A 40 -9.27 -4.50 -11.46
C TYR A 40 -8.05 -3.63 -11.18
N ALA A 41 -8.30 -2.44 -10.60
CA ALA A 41 -7.27 -1.53 -10.08
C ALA A 41 -7.56 -1.20 -8.60
N GLY A 42 -6.52 -1.00 -7.80
CA GLY A 42 -6.66 -0.57 -6.41
C GLY A 42 -6.67 0.95 -6.29
N VAL A 43 -7.47 1.47 -5.36
CA VAL A 43 -7.47 2.89 -4.98
C VAL A 43 -6.54 3.06 -3.78
N ASN A 44 -5.64 4.03 -3.88
CA ASN A 44 -4.63 4.31 -2.86
C ASN A 44 -4.60 5.80 -2.51
N ARG A 45 -4.17 6.16 -1.32
CA ARG A 45 -4.05 7.56 -0.90
C ARG A 45 -3.18 8.41 -1.85
N PRO A 46 -2.05 7.90 -2.39
CA PRO A 46 -1.28 8.63 -3.40
C PRO A 46 -2.07 8.99 -4.67
N ASP A 47 -3.07 8.20 -5.08
CA ASP A 47 -3.94 8.54 -6.22
C ASP A 47 -4.75 9.82 -5.93
N CYS A 48 -5.31 9.93 -4.72
CA CYS A 48 -6.01 11.14 -4.27
C CYS A 48 -5.05 12.35 -4.21
N LEU A 49 -3.82 12.15 -3.74
CA LEU A 49 -2.80 13.18 -3.70
C LEU A 49 -2.35 13.62 -5.11
N GLN A 50 -2.21 12.67 -6.04
CA GLN A 50 -1.91 13.00 -7.45
C GLN A 50 -3.05 13.77 -8.08
N ARG A 51 -4.29 13.29 -7.93
CA ARG A 51 -5.49 13.99 -8.42
C ARG A 51 -5.53 15.45 -7.90
N SER A 52 -5.21 15.67 -6.62
CA SER A 52 -5.22 17.02 -6.02
C SER A 52 -3.96 17.84 -6.30
N GLY A 53 -3.02 17.37 -7.15
CA GLY A 53 -1.79 18.07 -7.51
C GLY A 53 -0.68 18.04 -6.45
N ARG A 54 -0.85 17.29 -5.35
CA ARG A 54 0.10 17.23 -4.22
C ARG A 54 1.13 16.12 -4.31
N TYR A 55 1.00 15.22 -5.29
CA TYR A 55 1.91 14.09 -5.50
C TYR A 55 2.09 13.81 -7.00
N PRO A 56 2.88 14.61 -7.71
CA PRO A 56 3.06 14.47 -9.16
C PRO A 56 3.72 13.12 -9.51
N PRO A 57 3.40 12.55 -10.69
CA PRO A 57 4.06 11.35 -11.16
C PRO A 57 5.56 11.59 -11.37
N PRO A 58 6.42 10.58 -11.15
CA PRO A 58 7.84 10.67 -11.49
C PRO A 58 8.03 10.92 -13.00
N PRO A 59 9.16 11.51 -13.42
CA PRO A 59 9.47 11.69 -14.84
C PRO A 59 9.35 10.37 -15.61
N GLY A 60 8.67 10.39 -16.76
CA GLY A 60 8.44 9.23 -17.62
C GLY A 60 7.32 8.27 -17.18
N ALA A 61 6.72 8.48 -16.00
CA ALA A 61 5.55 7.71 -15.58
C ALA A 61 4.27 8.23 -16.25
N SER A 62 3.28 7.34 -16.41
CA SER A 62 1.95 7.71 -16.90
C SER A 62 1.33 8.79 -16.00
N PRO A 63 0.73 9.86 -16.60
CA PRO A 63 -0.03 10.85 -15.84
C PRO A 63 -1.40 10.33 -15.37
N ILE A 64 -1.88 9.24 -15.95
CA ILE A 64 -3.13 8.58 -15.55
C ILE A 64 -2.95 8.02 -14.15
N LEU A 65 -3.99 8.12 -13.32
CA LEU A 65 -4.03 7.60 -11.95
C LEU A 65 -3.90 6.06 -11.91
N GLY A 66 -3.64 5.54 -10.72
CA GLY A 66 -3.64 4.11 -10.43
C GLY A 66 -2.25 3.49 -10.36
N LEU A 67 -1.90 2.96 -9.18
CA LEU A 67 -0.57 2.45 -8.83
C LEU A 67 -0.50 0.92 -8.82
N GLU A 68 -1.62 0.23 -8.99
CA GLU A 68 -1.68 -1.23 -9.00
C GLU A 68 -2.85 -1.73 -9.84
N ALA A 69 -2.66 -2.88 -10.44
CA ALA A 69 -3.69 -3.55 -11.22
C ALA A 69 -3.53 -5.07 -11.21
N SER A 70 -4.60 -5.77 -11.58
CA SER A 70 -4.56 -7.16 -12.02
C SER A 70 -5.27 -7.31 -13.38
N GLY A 71 -4.92 -8.34 -14.11
CA GLY A 71 -5.53 -8.63 -15.40
C GLY A 71 -4.77 -9.68 -16.19
N HIS A 72 -4.86 -9.59 -17.50
CA HIS A 72 -4.23 -10.51 -18.44
C HIS A 72 -3.12 -9.79 -19.21
N VAL A 73 -1.98 -10.44 -19.39
CA VAL A 73 -0.94 -9.96 -20.31
C VAL A 73 -1.46 -10.08 -21.74
N VAL A 74 -1.46 -8.98 -22.51
CA VAL A 74 -1.95 -8.95 -23.90
C VAL A 74 -0.86 -8.61 -24.91
N ALA A 75 0.23 -7.96 -24.49
CA ALA A 75 1.40 -7.73 -25.35
C ALA A 75 2.67 -7.65 -24.50
N LEU A 76 3.81 -7.85 -25.16
CA LEU A 76 5.13 -7.89 -24.56
C LEU A 76 6.04 -6.89 -25.28
N GLY A 77 6.75 -6.07 -24.52
CA GLY A 77 7.85 -5.25 -25.04
C GLY A 77 9.09 -6.09 -25.34
N GLU A 78 10.02 -5.50 -26.07
CA GLU A 78 11.29 -6.15 -26.38
C GLU A 78 12.04 -6.59 -25.11
N GLY A 79 12.64 -7.78 -25.12
CA GLY A 79 13.41 -8.31 -23.99
C GLY A 79 12.58 -8.83 -22.81
N VAL A 80 11.27 -8.92 -22.93
CA VAL A 80 10.44 -9.59 -21.91
C VAL A 80 10.61 -11.10 -22.04
N THR A 81 11.01 -11.74 -20.94
CA THR A 81 11.28 -13.19 -20.89
C THR A 81 10.50 -13.91 -19.78
N ARG A 82 9.96 -13.16 -18.81
CA ARG A 82 9.28 -13.73 -17.62
C ARG A 82 7.82 -14.06 -17.87
N TRP A 83 7.20 -13.46 -18.88
CA TRP A 83 5.76 -13.48 -19.10
C TRP A 83 5.43 -13.86 -20.53
N LYS A 84 4.23 -14.38 -20.75
CA LYS A 84 3.63 -14.64 -22.05
C LYS A 84 2.24 -14.05 -22.14
N VAL A 85 1.76 -13.81 -23.35
CA VAL A 85 0.37 -13.38 -23.59
C VAL A 85 -0.59 -14.42 -23.03
N GLY A 86 -1.61 -13.95 -22.31
CA GLY A 86 -2.61 -14.77 -21.62
C GLY A 86 -2.31 -15.04 -20.16
N ASP A 87 -1.09 -14.74 -19.64
CA ASP A 87 -0.80 -14.92 -18.22
C ASP A 87 -1.67 -14.03 -17.35
N LEU A 88 -2.19 -14.61 -16.24
CA LEU A 88 -2.92 -13.89 -15.19
C LEU A 88 -1.93 -13.28 -14.20
N VAL A 89 -1.98 -11.97 -14.07
CA VAL A 89 -0.98 -11.22 -13.31
C VAL A 89 -1.58 -10.12 -12.44
N CYS A 90 -0.82 -9.70 -11.45
CA CYS A 90 -0.98 -8.42 -10.77
C CYS A 90 0.35 -7.66 -10.78
N GLY A 91 0.32 -6.33 -10.70
CA GLY A 91 1.55 -5.56 -10.80
C GLY A 91 1.49 -4.20 -10.13
N LEU A 92 2.67 -3.75 -9.68
CA LEU A 92 2.89 -2.42 -9.15
C LEU A 92 3.23 -1.47 -10.30
N ALA A 93 2.36 -0.47 -10.53
CA ALA A 93 2.54 0.54 -11.57
C ALA A 93 3.06 1.87 -11.01
N ASN A 94 3.60 2.72 -11.88
CA ASN A 94 3.94 4.11 -11.53
C ASN A 94 2.84 5.11 -11.91
N GLY A 95 1.69 4.61 -12.31
CA GLY A 95 0.53 5.29 -12.85
C GLY A 95 -0.08 4.47 -13.98
N GLY A 96 -1.28 4.84 -14.45
CA GLY A 96 -1.89 4.21 -15.62
C GLY A 96 -2.95 3.15 -15.32
N ALA A 97 -3.10 2.69 -14.07
CA ALA A 97 -4.00 1.56 -13.77
C ALA A 97 -5.50 1.93 -13.79
N TYR A 98 -5.86 3.22 -13.75
CA TYR A 98 -7.26 3.64 -13.93
C TYR A 98 -7.63 3.73 -15.42
N ALA A 99 -7.30 2.70 -16.18
CA ALA A 99 -7.53 2.58 -17.61
C ALA A 99 -7.73 1.11 -18.00
N GLU A 100 -8.25 0.87 -19.22
CA GLU A 100 -8.48 -0.48 -19.72
C GLU A 100 -7.17 -1.25 -19.96
N PHE A 101 -6.05 -0.55 -20.18
CA PHE A 101 -4.73 -1.13 -20.35
C PHE A 101 -3.67 -0.34 -19.59
N VAL A 102 -2.67 -1.06 -19.07
CA VAL A 102 -1.51 -0.46 -18.40
C VAL A 102 -0.23 -1.20 -18.78
N ALA A 103 0.83 -0.47 -19.09
CA ALA A 103 2.17 -1.01 -19.31
C ALA A 103 2.94 -0.98 -17.97
N ILE A 104 3.54 -2.11 -17.60
CA ILE A 104 4.27 -2.27 -16.33
C ILE A 104 5.60 -2.99 -16.61
N PRO A 105 6.75 -2.53 -16.05
CA PRO A 105 8.02 -3.26 -16.12
C PRO A 105 7.86 -4.71 -15.63
N GLN A 106 8.34 -5.68 -16.42
CA GLN A 106 8.15 -7.11 -16.15
C GLN A 106 8.58 -7.55 -14.75
N GLY A 107 9.57 -6.88 -14.17
CA GLY A 107 10.07 -7.16 -12.82
C GLY A 107 9.17 -6.70 -11.68
N GLN A 108 8.18 -5.82 -11.96
CA GLN A 108 7.19 -5.33 -10.99
C GLN A 108 5.86 -6.10 -11.07
N VAL A 109 5.81 -7.09 -11.94
CA VAL A 109 4.65 -7.95 -12.17
C VAL A 109 4.84 -9.29 -11.47
N LEU A 110 3.78 -9.81 -10.90
CA LEU A 110 3.71 -11.04 -10.12
C LEU A 110 2.56 -11.92 -10.65
N PRO A 111 2.68 -13.25 -10.60
CA PRO A 111 1.57 -14.12 -10.97
C PRO A 111 0.43 -13.95 -9.96
N VAL A 112 -0.81 -14.09 -10.40
CA VAL A 112 -1.95 -14.21 -9.48
C VAL A 112 -1.71 -15.41 -8.57
N PRO A 113 -1.73 -15.25 -7.23
CA PRO A 113 -1.55 -16.40 -6.34
C PRO A 113 -2.64 -17.44 -6.57
N THR A 114 -2.26 -18.73 -6.62
CA THR A 114 -3.21 -19.81 -6.78
C THR A 114 -4.30 -19.75 -5.71
N GLY A 115 -5.54 -19.81 -6.14
CA GLY A 115 -6.71 -19.72 -5.25
C GLY A 115 -7.26 -18.30 -5.05
N LEU A 116 -6.58 -17.26 -5.50
CA LEU A 116 -7.08 -15.88 -5.45
C LEU A 116 -7.74 -15.48 -6.79
N SER A 117 -8.78 -14.66 -6.69
CA SER A 117 -9.39 -14.00 -7.84
C SER A 117 -8.55 -12.80 -8.32
N LEU A 118 -8.82 -12.31 -9.54
CA LEU A 118 -8.22 -11.07 -10.05
C LEU A 118 -8.52 -9.87 -9.14
N LEU A 119 -9.72 -9.81 -8.55
CA LEU A 119 -10.07 -8.77 -7.57
C LEU A 119 -9.12 -8.77 -6.37
N GLN A 120 -8.90 -9.94 -5.77
CA GLN A 120 -7.99 -10.07 -4.64
C GLN A 120 -6.54 -9.79 -5.06
N ALA A 121 -6.13 -10.27 -6.23
CA ALA A 121 -4.78 -10.05 -6.74
C ALA A 121 -4.47 -8.57 -7.01
N ALA A 122 -5.46 -7.78 -7.48
CA ALA A 122 -5.30 -6.34 -7.68
C ALA A 122 -5.08 -5.56 -6.36
N ALA A 123 -5.50 -6.10 -5.23
CA ALA A 123 -5.36 -5.49 -3.91
C ALA A 123 -3.99 -5.74 -3.24
N LEU A 124 -3.10 -6.49 -3.90
CA LEU A 124 -1.81 -6.92 -3.34
C LEU A 124 -0.68 -5.90 -3.58
N PRO A 125 -0.41 -5.41 -4.81
CA PRO A 125 0.89 -4.82 -5.13
C PRO A 125 1.25 -3.63 -4.25
N GLU A 126 0.45 -2.58 -4.20
CA GLU A 126 0.80 -1.35 -3.48
C GLU A 126 0.98 -1.60 -1.98
N ASN A 127 0.10 -2.39 -1.37
CA ASN A 127 0.17 -2.67 0.06
C ASN A 127 1.36 -3.58 0.40
N TYR A 128 1.54 -4.66 -0.33
CA TYR A 128 2.54 -5.67 0.01
C TYR A 128 3.95 -5.17 -0.27
N PHE A 129 4.18 -4.46 -1.37
CA PHE A 129 5.46 -3.81 -1.63
C PHE A 129 5.77 -2.74 -0.58
N THR A 130 4.79 -1.91 -0.21
CA THR A 130 4.97 -0.87 0.81
C THR A 130 5.30 -1.48 2.17
N VAL A 131 4.54 -2.48 2.61
CA VAL A 131 4.79 -3.14 3.90
C VAL A 131 6.13 -3.88 3.86
N TRP A 132 6.41 -4.64 2.79
CA TRP A 132 7.65 -5.40 2.68
C TRP A 132 8.89 -4.51 2.78
N THR A 133 8.95 -3.47 1.96
CA THR A 133 10.13 -2.58 1.95
C THR A 133 10.28 -1.80 3.24
N ASN A 134 9.19 -1.42 3.91
CA ASN A 134 9.27 -0.59 5.10
C ASN A 134 9.38 -1.38 6.41
N VAL A 135 8.62 -2.44 6.59
CA VAL A 135 8.61 -3.23 7.82
C VAL A 135 9.77 -4.22 7.85
N PHE A 136 10.00 -4.94 6.72
CA PHE A 136 10.97 -6.05 6.71
C PHE A 136 12.34 -5.64 6.17
N GLN A 137 12.44 -4.90 5.06
CA GLN A 137 13.73 -4.50 4.53
C GLN A 137 14.34 -3.34 5.33
N ARG A 138 13.59 -2.27 5.56
CA ARG A 138 14.04 -1.04 6.22
C ARG A 138 13.95 -1.12 7.74
N GLY A 139 12.80 -1.51 8.26
CA GLY A 139 12.54 -1.70 9.69
C GLY A 139 13.20 -2.94 10.26
N LYS A 140 13.53 -3.94 9.40
CA LYS A 140 14.19 -5.20 9.79
C LYS A 140 13.47 -5.94 10.92
N LEU A 141 12.12 -6.00 10.84
CA LEU A 141 11.30 -6.70 11.82
C LEU A 141 11.76 -8.16 11.96
N GLN A 142 11.98 -8.58 13.20
CA GLN A 142 12.35 -9.95 13.55
C GLN A 142 11.24 -10.67 14.33
N ALA A 143 11.27 -11.99 14.33
CA ALA A 143 10.40 -12.78 15.19
C ALA A 143 10.60 -12.39 16.67
N ASN A 144 9.51 -12.42 17.44
CA ASN A 144 9.43 -12.03 18.85
C ASN A 144 9.61 -10.52 19.14
N GLU A 145 9.82 -9.68 18.14
CA GLU A 145 9.75 -8.23 18.33
C GLU A 145 8.29 -7.76 18.44
N THR A 146 8.10 -6.61 19.09
CA THR A 146 6.79 -5.93 19.16
C THR A 146 6.76 -4.83 18.12
N PHE A 147 5.74 -4.88 17.26
CA PHE A 147 5.51 -3.96 16.15
C PHE A 147 4.25 -3.13 16.41
N LEU A 148 4.36 -1.82 16.24
CA LEU A 148 3.23 -0.88 16.27
C LEU A 148 2.95 -0.34 14.86
N VAL A 149 1.71 -0.42 14.42
CA VAL A 149 1.26 0.21 13.17
C VAL A 149 0.14 1.20 13.42
N HIS A 150 0.32 2.45 13.00
CA HIS A 150 -0.75 3.44 12.99
C HIS A 150 -1.65 3.26 11.76
N GLY A 151 -2.96 3.53 11.93
CA GLY A 151 -3.93 3.29 10.86
C GLY A 151 -4.16 1.80 10.56
N GLY A 152 -4.24 0.97 11.60
CA GLY A 152 -4.31 -0.49 11.53
C GLY A 152 -5.39 -1.05 10.62
N SER A 153 -6.52 -0.36 10.43
CA SER A 153 -7.64 -0.80 9.58
C SER A 153 -7.51 -0.43 8.11
N SER A 154 -6.47 0.33 7.72
CA SER A 154 -6.19 0.63 6.31
C SER A 154 -5.70 -0.60 5.55
N GLY A 155 -5.67 -0.55 4.22
CA GLY A 155 -5.07 -1.62 3.43
C GLY A 155 -3.62 -1.93 3.85
N ILE A 156 -2.81 -0.88 4.05
CA ILE A 156 -1.43 -1.01 4.58
C ILE A 156 -1.44 -1.62 5.99
N GLY A 157 -2.31 -1.11 6.88
CA GLY A 157 -2.37 -1.55 8.27
C GLY A 157 -2.73 -3.03 8.40
N LEU A 158 -3.80 -3.48 7.73
CA LEU A 158 -4.21 -4.89 7.77
C LEU A 158 -3.14 -5.81 7.15
N THR A 159 -2.52 -5.40 6.04
CA THR A 159 -1.41 -6.15 5.44
C THR A 159 -0.22 -6.23 6.40
N ALA A 160 0.13 -5.12 7.06
CA ALA A 160 1.24 -5.08 8.02
C ALA A 160 0.97 -5.97 9.24
N ILE A 161 -0.26 -5.94 9.79
CA ILE A 161 -0.68 -6.82 10.90
C ILE A 161 -0.51 -8.29 10.51
N GLN A 162 -1.10 -8.70 9.39
CA GLN A 162 -1.10 -10.09 8.95
C GLN A 162 0.32 -10.61 8.66
N LEU A 163 1.12 -9.82 7.93
CA LEU A 163 2.50 -10.22 7.61
C LEU A 163 3.37 -10.26 8.87
N ALA A 164 3.32 -9.24 9.73
CA ALA A 164 4.09 -9.25 10.98
C ALA A 164 3.75 -10.44 11.87
N LYS A 165 2.46 -10.79 11.98
CA LYS A 165 2.02 -12.01 12.70
C LYS A 165 2.55 -13.28 12.04
N ALA A 166 2.46 -13.40 10.72
CA ALA A 166 2.96 -14.57 10.00
C ALA A 166 4.47 -14.77 10.17
N PHE A 167 5.22 -13.68 10.35
CA PHE A 167 6.66 -13.70 10.63
C PHE A 167 7.01 -13.70 12.13
N GLY A 168 6.05 -13.96 13.02
CA GLY A 168 6.28 -14.24 14.43
C GLY A 168 6.42 -13.01 15.34
N ALA A 169 5.99 -11.83 14.89
CA ALA A 169 5.99 -10.62 15.71
C ALA A 169 4.74 -10.52 16.60
N ARG A 170 4.85 -9.78 17.70
CA ARG A 170 3.70 -9.26 18.45
C ARG A 170 3.25 -7.95 17.80
N VAL A 171 1.95 -7.78 17.59
CA VAL A 171 1.43 -6.64 16.81
C VAL A 171 0.45 -5.80 17.63
N ILE A 172 0.76 -4.52 17.76
CA ILE A 172 -0.12 -3.48 18.31
C ILE A 172 -0.52 -2.55 17.16
N CYS A 173 -1.76 -2.06 17.16
CA CYS A 173 -2.18 -1.08 16.17
C CYS A 173 -3.06 0.01 16.76
N THR A 174 -3.15 1.15 16.05
CA THR A 174 -4.08 2.23 16.42
C THR A 174 -5.15 2.41 15.37
N VAL A 175 -6.39 2.61 15.80
CA VAL A 175 -7.58 2.80 14.97
C VAL A 175 -8.55 3.80 15.61
N GLY A 176 -9.59 4.21 14.88
CA GLY A 176 -10.46 5.31 15.30
C GLY A 176 -11.85 4.93 15.84
N ASN A 177 -12.21 3.64 15.89
CA ASN A 177 -13.50 3.18 16.40
C ASN A 177 -13.52 1.67 16.66
N GLU A 178 -14.59 1.18 17.31
CA GLU A 178 -14.77 -0.20 17.72
C GLU A 178 -14.86 -1.21 16.54
N GLU A 179 -15.48 -0.82 15.44
CA GLU A 179 -15.56 -1.69 14.25
C GLU A 179 -14.17 -1.97 13.69
N LYS A 180 -13.34 -0.93 13.62
CA LYS A 180 -11.94 -1.02 13.19
C LYS A 180 -11.08 -1.82 14.17
N ILE A 181 -11.35 -1.73 15.49
CA ILE A 181 -10.70 -2.58 16.50
C ILE A 181 -10.98 -4.06 16.17
N ARG A 182 -12.27 -4.42 16.00
CA ARG A 182 -12.66 -5.80 15.69
C ARG A 182 -11.99 -6.32 14.42
N ALA A 183 -11.92 -5.50 13.38
CA ALA A 183 -11.27 -5.86 12.12
C ALA A 183 -9.77 -6.12 12.29
N CYS A 184 -9.07 -5.29 13.05
CA CYS A 184 -7.64 -5.47 13.31
C CYS A 184 -7.34 -6.70 14.17
N LEU A 185 -8.15 -6.96 15.20
CA LEU A 185 -8.02 -8.16 16.02
C LEU A 185 -8.30 -9.43 15.20
N ALA A 186 -9.32 -9.40 14.34
CA ALA A 186 -9.61 -10.50 13.42
C ALA A 186 -8.47 -10.73 12.41
N ALA A 187 -7.73 -9.69 12.00
CA ALA A 187 -6.55 -9.78 11.17
C ALA A 187 -5.31 -10.30 11.93
N GLY A 188 -5.38 -10.46 13.24
CA GLY A 188 -4.33 -11.04 14.07
C GLY A 188 -3.57 -10.04 14.95
N ALA A 189 -3.99 -8.78 15.08
CA ALA A 189 -3.39 -7.85 16.03
C ALA A 189 -3.57 -8.38 17.47
N ASP A 190 -2.53 -8.26 18.29
CA ASP A 190 -2.59 -8.65 19.71
C ASP A 190 -3.25 -7.56 20.56
N LEU A 191 -3.19 -6.31 20.12
CA LEU A 191 -3.86 -5.16 20.74
C LEU A 191 -4.22 -4.12 19.67
N ALA A 192 -5.45 -3.63 19.71
CA ALA A 192 -5.91 -2.52 18.89
C ALA A 192 -6.42 -1.39 19.79
N ILE A 193 -5.83 -0.21 19.68
CA ILE A 193 -6.05 0.96 20.54
C ILE A 193 -6.90 1.97 19.80
N ASN A 194 -7.99 2.44 20.44
CA ASN A 194 -8.78 3.53 19.92
C ASN A 194 -8.14 4.87 20.26
N TYR A 195 -7.38 5.45 19.33
CA TYR A 195 -6.67 6.72 19.55
C TYR A 195 -7.58 7.93 19.83
N ARG A 196 -8.89 7.81 19.62
CA ARG A 196 -9.85 8.89 19.90
C ARG A 196 -10.26 8.94 21.38
N THR A 197 -10.18 7.82 22.07
CA THR A 197 -10.64 7.67 23.46
C THR A 197 -9.52 7.26 24.42
N GLN A 198 -8.38 6.81 23.88
CA GLN A 198 -7.25 6.30 24.66
C GLN A 198 -5.96 7.03 24.26
N ASP A 199 -5.07 7.22 25.22
CA ASP A 199 -3.68 7.61 24.93
C ASP A 199 -2.89 6.41 24.46
N PHE A 200 -2.68 6.31 23.16
CA PHE A 200 -1.97 5.15 22.59
C PHE A 200 -0.56 4.98 23.16
N ALA A 201 0.12 6.08 23.51
CA ALA A 201 1.48 5.98 24.05
C ALA A 201 1.47 5.29 25.41
N LYS A 202 0.52 5.67 26.27
CA LYS A 202 0.33 5.02 27.58
C LYS A 202 -0.08 3.56 27.42
N GLU A 203 -1.05 3.27 26.56
CA GLU A 203 -1.52 1.90 26.33
C GLU A 203 -0.41 0.98 25.80
N VAL A 204 0.43 1.49 24.90
CA VAL A 204 1.59 0.76 24.37
C VAL A 204 2.60 0.47 25.48
N MET A 205 2.93 1.46 26.31
CA MET A 205 3.90 1.27 27.41
C MET A 205 3.38 0.28 28.46
N ASP A 206 2.09 0.38 28.81
CA ASP A 206 1.45 -0.55 29.75
C ASP A 206 1.43 -1.99 29.18
N ALA A 207 1.10 -2.14 27.89
CA ALA A 207 1.05 -3.44 27.22
C ALA A 207 2.44 -4.08 27.00
N THR A 208 3.52 -3.31 27.14
CA THR A 208 4.90 -3.76 26.93
C THR A 208 5.73 -3.77 28.20
N ASP A 209 5.10 -3.77 29.39
CA ASP A 209 5.79 -3.70 30.69
C ASP A 209 6.82 -2.54 30.74
N GLN A 210 6.47 -1.39 30.23
CA GLN A 210 7.28 -0.18 30.11
C GLN A 210 8.54 -0.33 29.24
N LYS A 211 8.65 -1.39 28.43
CA LYS A 211 9.80 -1.61 27.53
C LYS A 211 9.67 -0.89 26.20
N GLY A 212 8.44 -0.63 25.78
CA GLY A 212 8.13 -0.05 24.48
C GLY A 212 8.18 -1.06 23.34
N VAL A 213 7.96 -0.57 22.10
CA VAL A 213 7.92 -1.38 20.88
C VAL A 213 9.22 -1.28 20.08
N ASN A 214 9.56 -2.33 19.35
CA ASN A 214 10.80 -2.39 18.59
C ASN A 214 10.71 -1.64 17.26
N ILE A 215 9.55 -1.66 16.62
CA ILE A 215 9.33 -0.96 15.34
C ILE A 215 7.99 -0.24 15.36
N ILE A 216 7.97 0.95 14.79
CA ILE A 216 6.74 1.70 14.49
C ILE A 216 6.68 1.95 12.98
N LEU A 217 5.55 1.59 12.34
CA LEU A 217 5.19 2.04 11.01
C LEU A 217 4.22 3.21 11.16
N ASP A 218 4.66 4.41 10.76
CA ASP A 218 3.85 5.63 10.90
C ASP A 218 3.47 6.21 9.54
N MET A 219 2.19 6.51 9.39
CA MET A 219 1.60 7.24 8.27
C MET A 219 0.88 8.52 8.72
N VAL A 220 0.93 8.84 10.01
CA VAL A 220 0.21 9.96 10.62
C VAL A 220 1.09 11.20 10.71
N GLY A 221 2.25 11.10 11.33
CA GLY A 221 3.15 12.25 11.57
C GLY A 221 2.60 13.22 12.61
N GLY A 222 2.96 14.51 12.48
CA GLY A 222 2.49 15.56 13.38
C GLY A 222 2.84 15.31 14.85
N ASP A 223 1.86 15.45 15.72
CA ASP A 223 1.99 15.23 17.17
C ASP A 223 2.22 13.77 17.58
N TYR A 224 2.01 12.82 16.65
CA TYR A 224 2.39 11.42 16.87
C TYR A 224 3.90 11.23 17.02
N MET A 225 4.71 12.10 16.42
CA MET A 225 6.16 11.94 16.41
C MET A 225 6.75 11.84 17.82
N GLN A 226 6.42 12.79 18.73
CA GLN A 226 6.90 12.75 20.11
C GLN A 226 6.40 11.52 20.85
N ARG A 227 5.14 11.18 20.66
CA ARG A 227 4.51 10.01 21.29
C ARG A 227 5.14 8.71 20.80
N ASN A 228 5.50 8.63 19.51
CA ASN A 228 6.23 7.51 18.93
C ASN A 228 7.63 7.35 19.55
N ILE A 229 8.37 8.45 19.72
CA ILE A 229 9.66 8.43 20.43
C ILE A 229 9.52 7.86 21.84
N ASN A 230 8.46 8.26 22.54
CA ASN A 230 8.20 7.80 23.90
C ASN A 230 7.87 6.30 23.94
N CYS A 231 7.17 5.77 22.92
CA CYS A 231 6.75 4.37 22.83
C CYS A 231 7.86 3.42 22.33
N LEU A 232 8.89 3.93 21.66
CA LEU A 232 9.97 3.06 21.16
C LEU A 232 10.82 2.52 22.30
N SER A 233 11.17 1.23 22.18
CA SER A 233 12.17 0.58 23.03
C SER A 233 13.59 1.08 22.74
N VAL A 234 14.55 0.66 23.55
CA VAL A 234 15.97 0.83 23.23
C VAL A 234 16.28 0.13 21.89
N ASP A 235 17.09 0.78 21.03
CA ASP A 235 17.41 0.38 19.66
C ASP A 235 16.16 0.29 18.75
N GLY A 236 15.07 0.96 19.12
CA GLY A 236 13.82 0.99 18.38
C GLY A 236 13.95 1.73 17.03
N ARG A 237 13.06 1.37 16.09
CA ARG A 237 13.06 1.93 14.73
C ARG A 237 11.69 2.52 14.40
N LEU A 238 11.67 3.78 13.93
CA LEU A 238 10.48 4.41 13.36
C LEU A 238 10.63 4.49 11.84
N VAL A 239 9.64 3.99 11.13
CA VAL A 239 9.59 4.04 9.67
C VAL A 239 8.40 4.90 9.25
N GLN A 240 8.69 6.09 8.71
CA GLN A 240 7.68 7.03 8.21
C GLN A 240 7.37 6.75 6.74
N ILE A 241 6.09 6.60 6.40
CA ILE A 241 5.65 6.32 5.02
C ILE A 241 4.68 7.34 4.45
N ALA A 242 4.07 8.17 5.27
CA ALA A 242 3.16 9.25 4.88
C ALA A 242 3.00 10.27 6.02
N PHE A 243 2.36 11.40 5.71
CA PHE A 243 1.97 12.42 6.69
C PHE A 243 0.49 12.75 6.47
N LEU A 244 -0.39 12.15 7.25
CA LEU A 244 -1.83 12.51 7.30
C LEU A 244 -2.05 13.77 8.13
N GLN A 245 -1.14 14.05 9.07
CA GLN A 245 -1.01 15.31 9.80
C GLN A 245 0.18 16.12 9.27
N PRO A 246 0.39 17.37 9.72
CA PRO A 246 1.50 18.19 9.26
C PRO A 246 2.87 17.50 9.41
N SER A 247 3.71 17.63 8.39
CA SER A 247 5.09 17.09 8.42
C SER A 247 6.06 17.94 9.26
N LYS A 248 5.63 19.13 9.70
CA LYS A 248 6.40 20.02 10.58
C LYS A 248 5.82 19.94 11.98
N THR A 249 6.66 19.58 12.96
CA THR A 249 6.29 19.48 14.37
C THR A 249 7.52 19.71 15.23
N GLU A 250 7.31 20.16 16.47
CA GLU A 250 8.38 20.26 17.48
C GLU A 250 8.53 18.92 18.17
N VAL A 251 9.78 18.52 18.41
CA VAL A 251 10.14 17.23 19.00
C VAL A 251 11.30 17.39 19.97
N ASP A 252 11.18 16.81 21.15
CA ASP A 252 12.30 16.60 22.07
C ASP A 252 13.09 15.36 21.63
N TRP A 253 14.27 15.60 21.11
CA TRP A 253 15.14 14.56 20.55
C TRP A 253 15.99 13.81 21.58
N ILE A 254 15.88 14.12 22.88
CA ILE A 254 16.68 13.43 23.92
C ILE A 254 16.48 11.92 23.85
N GLY A 255 15.25 11.48 23.58
CA GLY A 255 14.90 10.06 23.44
C GLY A 255 15.61 9.35 22.31
N LEU A 256 15.91 10.07 21.20
CA LEU A 256 16.68 9.50 20.07
C LEU A 256 18.06 9.02 20.54
N MET A 257 18.77 9.87 21.30
CA MET A 257 20.12 9.58 21.78
C MET A 257 20.09 8.54 22.91
N VAL A 258 19.25 8.74 23.91
CA VAL A 258 19.20 7.89 25.11
C VAL A 258 18.80 6.45 24.78
N LYS A 259 17.86 6.28 23.85
CA LYS A 259 17.38 4.95 23.41
C LYS A 259 18.09 4.45 22.15
N ARG A 260 19.05 5.16 21.56
CA ARG A 260 19.76 4.83 20.30
C ARG A 260 18.79 4.53 19.15
N LEU A 261 17.77 5.39 18.98
CA LEU A 261 16.71 5.16 18.02
C LEU A 261 17.17 5.37 16.58
N THR A 262 16.55 4.66 15.65
CA THR A 262 16.69 4.88 14.22
C THR A 262 15.41 5.47 13.65
N PHE A 263 15.49 6.63 13.01
CA PHE A 263 14.42 7.20 12.22
C PHE A 263 14.74 7.09 10.74
N THR A 264 13.81 6.56 10.00
CA THR A 264 13.91 6.40 8.55
C THR A 264 12.54 6.57 7.89
N GLY A 265 12.52 6.72 6.58
CA GLY A 265 11.28 6.79 5.83
C GLY A 265 11.52 6.45 4.37
N SER A 266 10.46 6.24 3.63
CA SER A 266 10.56 6.02 2.19
C SER A 266 9.28 6.39 1.46
N THR A 267 9.46 6.67 0.17
CA THR A 267 8.41 6.63 -0.84
C THR A 267 8.71 5.47 -1.79
N LEU A 268 7.69 4.74 -2.19
CA LEU A 268 7.85 3.57 -3.06
C LEU A 268 7.92 3.97 -4.54
N ARG A 269 7.06 4.89 -4.97
CA ARG A 269 6.84 5.22 -6.37
C ARG A 269 8.11 5.63 -7.14
N PRO A 270 9.00 6.49 -6.61
CA PRO A 270 10.22 6.92 -7.32
C PRO A 270 11.38 5.90 -7.26
N ARG A 271 11.20 4.75 -6.59
CA ARG A 271 12.21 3.69 -6.55
C ARG A 271 12.46 3.15 -7.95
N THR A 272 13.69 2.73 -8.23
CA THR A 272 14.07 2.18 -9.53
C THR A 272 13.30 0.89 -9.87
N ALA A 273 13.17 0.58 -11.15
CA ALA A 273 12.58 -0.69 -11.60
C ALA A 273 13.34 -1.90 -11.04
N ALA A 274 14.67 -1.80 -10.91
CA ALA A 274 15.51 -2.85 -10.31
C ALA A 274 15.21 -3.08 -8.83
N ASP A 275 15.07 -1.99 -8.04
CA ASP A 275 14.69 -2.11 -6.62
C ASP A 275 13.32 -2.77 -6.46
N LYS A 276 12.35 -2.35 -7.27
CA LYS A 276 10.99 -2.92 -7.23
C LYS A 276 10.96 -4.37 -7.69
N ALA A 277 11.79 -4.74 -8.68
CA ALA A 277 11.94 -6.12 -9.12
C ALA A 277 12.52 -7.02 -8.01
N GLN A 278 13.48 -6.52 -7.24
CA GLN A 278 14.00 -7.22 -6.08
C GLN A 278 12.89 -7.43 -5.02
N MET A 279 12.11 -6.38 -4.71
CA MET A 279 10.98 -6.49 -3.78
C MET A 279 9.96 -7.52 -4.26
N ALA A 280 9.62 -7.51 -5.57
CA ALA A 280 8.70 -8.47 -6.17
C ALA A 280 9.20 -9.92 -6.03
N ASN A 281 10.49 -10.16 -6.26
CA ASN A 281 11.08 -11.49 -6.10
C ASN A 281 11.02 -11.96 -4.65
N GLU A 282 11.36 -11.11 -3.69
CA GLU A 282 11.27 -11.43 -2.25
C GLU A 282 9.82 -11.70 -1.81
N LEU A 283 8.86 -10.90 -2.28
CA LEU A 283 7.42 -11.12 -2.03
C LEU A 283 6.97 -12.46 -2.61
N HIS A 284 7.35 -12.76 -3.85
CA HIS A 284 7.00 -14.02 -4.50
C HIS A 284 7.57 -15.22 -3.76
N GLU A 285 8.80 -15.13 -3.28
CA GLU A 285 9.45 -16.20 -2.52
C GLU A 285 8.84 -16.39 -1.12
N LYS A 286 8.60 -15.30 -0.39
CA LYS A 286 8.31 -15.34 1.05
C LYS A 286 6.85 -15.15 1.41
N VAL A 287 6.08 -14.43 0.60
CA VAL A 287 4.70 -14.05 0.90
C VAL A 287 3.69 -14.80 0.04
N TRP A 288 3.97 -15.05 -1.24
CA TRP A 288 3.06 -15.80 -2.13
C TRP A 288 2.68 -17.17 -1.59
N PRO A 289 3.59 -17.96 -1.00
CA PRO A 289 3.22 -19.23 -0.35
C PRO A 289 2.22 -19.07 0.81
N LEU A 290 2.26 -17.95 1.55
CA LEU A 290 1.28 -17.66 2.60
C LEU A 290 -0.10 -17.37 2.02
N LEU A 291 -0.16 -16.59 0.95
CA LEU A 291 -1.41 -16.29 0.23
C LEU A 291 -2.06 -17.56 -0.31
N GLN A 292 -1.29 -18.45 -0.92
CA GLN A 292 -1.75 -19.75 -1.43
C GLN A 292 -2.28 -20.67 -0.33
N GLN A 293 -1.81 -20.50 0.91
CA GLN A 293 -2.32 -21.20 2.10
C GLN A 293 -3.56 -20.52 2.71
N GLY A 294 -4.09 -19.48 2.08
CA GLY A 294 -5.21 -18.69 2.62
C GLY A 294 -4.83 -17.79 3.79
N LYS A 295 -3.53 -17.54 4.01
CA LYS A 295 -3.02 -16.64 5.03
C LYS A 295 -2.69 -15.27 4.44
N CYS A 296 -2.71 -14.23 5.27
CA CYS A 296 -2.35 -12.87 4.86
C CYS A 296 -3.15 -12.36 3.64
N LEU A 297 -4.43 -12.71 3.54
CA LEU A 297 -5.28 -12.33 2.42
C LEU A 297 -5.63 -10.84 2.44
N PRO A 298 -5.73 -10.17 1.27
CA PRO A 298 -6.17 -8.79 1.22
C PRO A 298 -7.65 -8.67 1.62
N VAL A 299 -7.95 -7.66 2.42
CA VAL A 299 -9.33 -7.32 2.80
C VAL A 299 -9.84 -6.27 1.84
N VAL A 300 -10.85 -6.60 1.04
CA VAL A 300 -11.53 -5.67 0.13
C VAL A 300 -12.78 -5.13 0.82
N HIS A 301 -12.85 -3.80 0.96
CA HIS A 301 -13.99 -3.10 1.57
C HIS A 301 -15.13 -2.95 0.58
N GLN A 302 -14.83 -2.39 -0.58
CA GLN A 302 -15.83 -2.09 -1.61
C GLN A 302 -15.21 -2.08 -3.01
N VAL A 303 -16.01 -2.46 -3.98
CA VAL A 303 -15.68 -2.40 -5.41
C VAL A 303 -16.62 -1.41 -6.08
N PHE A 304 -16.07 -0.50 -6.84
CA PHE A 304 -16.79 0.45 -7.70
C PHE A 304 -16.49 0.14 -9.15
N ASP A 305 -17.38 0.49 -10.05
CA ASP A 305 -17.03 0.50 -11.48
C ASP A 305 -16.02 1.63 -11.77
N LEU A 306 -15.20 1.49 -12.80
CA LEU A 306 -14.20 2.52 -13.15
C LEU A 306 -14.84 3.90 -13.35
N THR A 307 -16.06 3.95 -13.85
CA THR A 307 -16.87 5.18 -14.02
C THR A 307 -17.25 5.86 -12.71
N GLU A 308 -17.14 5.14 -11.58
CA GLU A 308 -17.46 5.61 -10.23
C GLU A 308 -16.19 5.98 -9.43
N ALA A 309 -15.06 6.23 -10.11
CA ALA A 309 -13.79 6.58 -9.47
C ALA A 309 -13.91 7.79 -8.52
N THR A 310 -14.82 8.73 -8.79
CA THR A 310 -15.12 9.87 -7.93
C THR A 310 -15.59 9.39 -6.55
N GLN A 311 -16.60 8.52 -6.48
CA GLN A 311 -17.13 7.97 -5.23
C GLN A 311 -16.08 7.13 -4.49
N ALA A 312 -15.24 6.38 -5.23
CA ALA A 312 -14.15 5.61 -4.66
C ALA A 312 -13.11 6.52 -3.97
N HIS A 313 -12.77 7.67 -4.57
CA HIS A 313 -11.88 8.66 -3.97
C HIS A 313 -12.50 9.37 -2.77
N GLU A 314 -13.78 9.74 -2.83
CA GLU A 314 -14.53 10.31 -1.69
C GLU A 314 -14.50 9.35 -0.49
N LEU A 315 -14.76 8.06 -0.73
CA LEU A 315 -14.68 7.04 0.31
C LEU A 315 -13.24 6.90 0.87
N MET A 316 -12.21 6.93 0.01
CA MET A 316 -10.81 6.91 0.44
C MET A 316 -10.49 8.12 1.34
N GLU A 317 -10.93 9.31 0.97
CA GLU A 317 -10.65 10.55 1.71
C GLU A 317 -11.44 10.64 3.02
N SER A 318 -12.64 10.08 3.11
CA SER A 318 -13.41 9.99 4.35
C SER A 318 -12.72 9.16 5.44
N SER A 319 -11.82 8.26 5.05
CA SER A 319 -11.13 7.33 5.96
C SER A 319 -12.08 6.44 6.77
N THR A 320 -13.30 6.20 6.31
CA THR A 320 -14.28 5.32 6.99
C THR A 320 -14.11 3.85 6.64
N HIS A 321 -13.55 3.53 5.48
CA HIS A 321 -13.34 2.18 4.97
C HIS A 321 -12.40 1.33 5.86
N ILE A 322 -12.51 0.01 5.70
CA ILE A 322 -11.64 -1.01 6.31
C ILE A 322 -11.04 -1.86 5.19
N GLY A 323 -9.73 -1.83 5.02
CA GLY A 323 -9.04 -2.54 3.92
C GLY A 323 -8.98 -1.73 2.63
N LYS A 324 -9.13 -2.40 1.48
CA LYS A 324 -8.94 -1.84 0.14
C LYS A 324 -10.24 -1.42 -0.52
N ILE A 325 -10.18 -0.30 -1.23
CA ILE A 325 -11.19 0.13 -2.19
C ILE A 325 -10.68 -0.23 -3.58
N MET A 326 -11.53 -0.82 -4.41
CA MET A 326 -11.15 -1.35 -5.71
C MET A 326 -12.02 -0.75 -6.83
N LEU A 327 -11.45 -0.64 -8.02
CA LEU A 327 -12.15 -0.29 -9.25
C LEU A 327 -12.22 -1.52 -10.16
N LYS A 328 -13.40 -1.85 -10.63
CA LYS A 328 -13.65 -2.81 -11.70
C LYS A 328 -13.53 -2.09 -13.05
N VAL A 329 -12.57 -2.52 -13.88
CA VAL A 329 -12.24 -1.84 -15.13
C VAL A 329 -12.94 -2.49 -16.34
N ALA A 330 -12.82 -3.80 -16.48
CA ALA A 330 -13.46 -4.56 -17.55
C ALA A 330 -14.24 -5.73 -16.96
N GLY A 331 -15.15 -6.30 -17.73
CA GLY A 331 -15.94 -7.46 -17.31
C GLY A 331 -15.03 -8.60 -16.84
N GLY A 332 -14.76 -8.62 -15.54
CA GLY A 332 -14.05 -9.70 -14.85
C GLY A 332 -15.00 -10.81 -14.48
#